data_5a237adac82894c30b9e1bfa6cb0cf62
#
_entry.id   5a237adac82894c30b9e1bfa6cb0cf62
#
_cell.length_a   1.000
_cell.length_b   1.000
_cell.length_c   1.000
_cell.angle_alpha   90.00
_cell.angle_beta   90.00
_cell.angle_gamma   90.00
#
_symmetry.space_group_name_H-M   'P 1'
#
loop_
_entity.id
_entity.type
_entity.pdbx_description
1 polymer ?
#
loop_
_entity_poly.entity_id
_entity_poly.type
_entity_poly.pdbx_seq_one_letter_code
_entity_poly.pdbx_strand_id
1 'polypeptide(L)'
;PGVSAAGVFDGIDVDWEYPGSCGATCDFRPEDRENFVALLAEFRRQLDALEQAKGREYLLTIAAPAGAGQYSEMDLAGAAQHLDWINVMTYDFHGRWETAGPTNHSSALFQSSCESANGDWADKAIGAYRQAGVDGSKLVLGMPFYGHGWRTTNVTPGLCRPATGIPRGTFEKGVDDYEVLAARSATSFRDEATGTHWTFDGSTFWSFDDPISAAWKADYANCRGLRGV
;
A
#
# COMPACT_ATOMS: atom_id res chain seq x y z
N PRO A 1 27.42 -24.76 10.04
CA PRO A 1 26.77 -25.27 8.85
C PRO A 1 25.46 -24.50 8.67
N GLY A 2 25.42 -23.59 7.67
CA GLY A 2 24.22 -22.82 7.35
C GLY A 2 23.13 -23.77 6.85
N VAL A 3 21.91 -23.56 7.31
CA VAL A 3 20.74 -24.27 6.75
C VAL A 3 20.64 -23.82 5.30
N SER A 4 20.74 -24.77 4.36
CA SER A 4 20.53 -24.48 2.96
C SER A 4 19.06 -24.10 2.72
N ALA A 5 18.80 -22.87 2.30
CA ALA A 5 17.47 -22.43 1.89
C ALA A 5 17.09 -22.92 0.46
N ALA A 6 17.91 -23.78 -0.13
CA ALA A 6 17.67 -24.32 -1.47
C ALA A 6 16.33 -25.10 -1.52
N GLY A 7 15.45 -24.67 -2.41
CA GLY A 7 14.13 -25.28 -2.59
C GLY A 7 13.04 -24.81 -1.61
N VAL A 8 13.33 -23.81 -0.79
CA VAL A 8 12.34 -23.21 0.14
C VAL A 8 11.59 -22.05 -0.52
N PHE A 9 12.28 -21.24 -1.33
CA PHE A 9 11.70 -20.07 -1.97
C PHE A 9 11.35 -20.32 -3.43
N ASP A 10 10.27 -19.71 -3.89
CA ASP A 10 9.75 -19.83 -5.24
C ASP A 10 10.04 -18.58 -6.09
N GLY A 11 10.75 -17.61 -5.57
CA GLY A 11 11.07 -16.37 -6.28
C GLY A 11 11.67 -15.30 -5.38
N ILE A 12 11.63 -14.07 -5.89
CA ILE A 12 12.11 -12.85 -5.23
C ILE A 12 11.01 -11.79 -5.30
N ASP A 13 10.71 -11.16 -4.18
CA ASP A 13 9.94 -9.92 -4.11
C ASP A 13 10.90 -8.79 -3.74
N VAL A 14 10.92 -7.69 -4.51
CA VAL A 14 11.81 -6.55 -4.28
C VAL A 14 11.03 -5.40 -3.69
N ASP A 15 11.48 -4.96 -2.52
CA ASP A 15 10.88 -3.86 -1.77
C ASP A 15 11.90 -2.73 -1.65
N TRP A 16 12.00 -1.88 -2.70
CA TRP A 16 12.87 -0.69 -2.72
C TRP A 16 12.01 0.56 -2.57
N GLU A 17 12.14 1.22 -1.41
CA GLU A 17 11.33 2.38 -1.05
C GLU A 17 12.18 3.66 -0.92
N TYR A 18 12.35 4.45 -2.00
CA TYR A 18 11.81 4.26 -3.35
C TYR A 18 12.88 4.61 -4.40
N PRO A 19 12.87 4.01 -5.60
CA PRO A 19 13.74 4.44 -6.69
C PRO A 19 13.41 5.88 -7.11
N GLY A 20 14.38 6.79 -7.00
CA GLY A 20 14.24 8.18 -7.45
C GLY A 20 13.42 9.09 -6.51
N SER A 21 12.97 8.64 -5.34
CA SER A 21 12.25 9.48 -4.39
C SER A 21 12.52 9.10 -2.92
N CYS A 22 12.07 9.96 -1.99
CA CYS A 22 12.23 9.71 -0.56
C CYS A 22 11.34 8.54 -0.11
N GLY A 23 11.93 7.66 0.73
CA GLY A 23 11.25 6.70 1.60
C GLY A 23 11.55 7.02 3.07
N ALA A 24 12.11 6.05 3.81
CA ALA A 24 12.58 6.28 5.19
C ALA A 24 13.74 7.30 5.25
N THR A 25 14.52 7.40 4.18
CA THR A 25 15.54 8.43 3.95
C THR A 25 15.32 9.10 2.59
N CYS A 26 16.08 10.16 2.31
CA CYS A 26 16.09 10.80 0.99
C CYS A 26 17.41 10.54 0.24
N ASP A 27 18.04 9.40 0.48
CA ASP A 27 19.30 8.99 -0.14
C ASP A 27 19.03 8.28 -1.48
N PHE A 28 18.42 9.00 -2.42
CA PHE A 28 18.14 8.51 -3.77
C PHE A 28 18.94 9.29 -4.83
N ARG A 29 19.03 8.73 -6.03
CA ARG A 29 19.70 9.32 -7.18
C ARG A 29 18.75 9.42 -8.37
N PRO A 30 18.91 10.42 -9.25
CA PRO A 30 18.10 10.52 -10.48
C PRO A 30 18.16 9.26 -11.35
N GLU A 31 19.31 8.58 -11.38
CA GLU A 31 19.55 7.37 -12.15
C GLU A 31 18.86 6.13 -11.57
N ASP A 32 18.27 6.20 -10.38
CA ASP A 32 17.62 5.05 -9.75
C ASP A 32 16.35 4.64 -10.49
N ARG A 33 15.76 5.52 -11.30
CA ARG A 33 14.69 5.20 -12.24
C ARG A 33 15.11 4.10 -13.24
N GLU A 34 16.25 4.31 -13.92
CA GLU A 34 16.79 3.35 -14.88
C GLU A 34 17.48 2.17 -14.18
N ASN A 35 18.16 2.43 -13.08
CA ASN A 35 18.84 1.41 -12.29
C ASN A 35 17.87 0.36 -11.75
N PHE A 36 16.65 0.76 -11.37
CA PHE A 36 15.65 -0.17 -10.88
C PHE A 36 15.18 -1.13 -11.99
N VAL A 37 14.91 -0.62 -13.19
CA VAL A 37 14.56 -1.47 -14.34
C VAL A 37 15.72 -2.41 -14.68
N ALA A 38 16.96 -1.92 -14.68
CA ALA A 38 18.14 -2.74 -14.93
C ALA A 38 18.34 -3.84 -13.87
N LEU A 39 18.08 -3.54 -12.60
CA LEU A 39 18.09 -4.51 -11.51
C LEU A 39 17.07 -5.62 -11.75
N LEU A 40 15.83 -5.26 -12.07
CA LEU A 40 14.76 -6.23 -12.35
C LEU A 40 15.06 -7.08 -13.57
N ALA A 41 15.61 -6.48 -14.63
CA ALA A 41 16.07 -7.21 -15.81
C ALA A 41 17.14 -8.26 -15.48
N GLU A 42 18.12 -7.90 -14.62
CA GLU A 42 19.17 -8.81 -14.19
C GLU A 42 18.63 -9.93 -13.29
N PHE A 43 17.71 -9.63 -12.35
CA PHE A 43 17.03 -10.66 -11.57
C PHE A 43 16.28 -11.64 -12.49
N ARG A 44 15.48 -11.13 -13.43
CA ARG A 44 14.73 -11.98 -14.36
C ARG A 44 15.67 -12.87 -15.19
N ARG A 45 16.74 -12.32 -15.74
CA ARG A 45 17.74 -13.08 -16.49
C ARG A 45 18.34 -14.23 -15.67
N GLN A 46 18.66 -13.98 -14.39
CA GLN A 46 19.22 -15.02 -13.51
C GLN A 46 18.18 -16.06 -13.10
N LEU A 47 16.94 -15.64 -12.82
CA LEU A 47 15.83 -16.54 -12.50
C LEU A 47 15.50 -17.43 -13.69
N ASP A 48 15.43 -16.90 -14.93
CA ASP A 48 15.20 -17.70 -16.16
C ASP A 48 16.30 -18.76 -16.37
N ALA A 49 17.55 -18.41 -16.09
CA ALA A 49 18.65 -19.37 -16.16
C ALA A 49 18.51 -20.48 -15.08
N LEU A 50 18.03 -20.12 -13.89
CA LEU A 50 17.77 -21.06 -12.82
C LEU A 50 16.57 -21.96 -13.13
N GLU A 51 15.52 -21.43 -13.75
CA GLU A 51 14.35 -22.18 -14.24
C GLU A 51 14.78 -23.28 -15.22
N GLN A 52 15.59 -22.91 -16.20
CA GLN A 52 16.14 -23.88 -17.17
C GLN A 52 16.96 -24.99 -16.48
N ALA A 53 17.75 -24.63 -15.46
CA ALA A 53 18.58 -25.59 -14.74
C ALA A 53 17.80 -26.49 -13.77
N LYS A 54 16.66 -26.03 -13.25
CA LYS A 54 15.89 -26.73 -12.20
C LYS A 54 14.57 -27.33 -12.72
N GLY A 55 14.09 -26.93 -13.88
CA GLY A 55 12.82 -27.38 -14.45
C GLY A 55 11.59 -26.89 -13.70
N ARG A 56 11.67 -25.72 -13.07
CA ARG A 56 10.54 -25.08 -12.35
C ARG A 56 10.61 -23.57 -12.51
N GLU A 57 9.46 -22.93 -12.53
CA GLU A 57 9.34 -21.46 -12.60
C GLU A 57 9.77 -20.80 -11.30
N TYR A 58 10.31 -19.58 -11.41
CA TYR A 58 10.65 -18.69 -10.30
C TYR A 58 10.05 -17.31 -10.53
N LEU A 59 9.37 -16.83 -9.52
CA LEU A 59 8.64 -15.57 -9.56
C LEU A 59 9.55 -14.38 -9.28
N LEU A 60 9.27 -13.25 -9.95
CA LEU A 60 9.85 -11.94 -9.66
C LEU A 60 8.72 -10.93 -9.48
N THR A 61 8.62 -10.37 -8.29
CA THR A 61 7.59 -9.40 -7.92
C THR A 61 8.20 -8.19 -7.24
N ILE A 62 7.43 -7.14 -7.07
CA ILE A 62 7.83 -5.96 -6.30
C ILE A 62 6.69 -5.50 -5.40
N ALA A 63 7.04 -4.87 -4.27
CA ALA A 63 6.18 -3.94 -3.59
C ALA A 63 6.39 -2.54 -4.20
N ALA A 64 5.31 -1.87 -4.60
CA ALA A 64 5.39 -0.64 -5.37
C ALA A 64 4.50 0.47 -4.77
N PRO A 65 4.93 1.75 -4.82
CA PRO A 65 4.24 2.84 -4.17
C PRO A 65 2.87 3.13 -4.80
N ALA A 66 1.92 3.57 -3.97
CA ALA A 66 0.64 4.11 -4.42
C ALA A 66 0.57 5.64 -4.37
N GLY A 67 1.55 6.30 -3.75
CA GLY A 67 1.64 7.76 -3.73
C GLY A 67 2.13 8.33 -5.07
N ALA A 68 1.45 9.38 -5.56
CA ALA A 68 1.77 10.01 -6.85
C ALA A 68 3.19 10.57 -6.89
N GLY A 69 3.70 11.08 -5.77
CA GLY A 69 5.06 11.61 -5.66
C GLY A 69 6.15 10.55 -5.83
N GLN A 70 5.85 9.27 -5.59
CA GLN A 70 6.77 8.17 -5.71
C GLN A 70 6.64 7.45 -7.05
N TYR A 71 5.43 7.01 -7.43
CA TYR A 71 5.28 6.23 -8.67
C TYR A 71 5.56 7.05 -9.93
N SER A 72 5.43 8.37 -9.91
CA SER A 72 5.80 9.23 -11.06
C SER A 72 7.31 9.22 -11.36
N GLU A 73 8.13 8.93 -10.36
CA GLU A 73 9.59 8.83 -10.52
C GLU A 73 10.04 7.46 -11.05
N MET A 74 9.14 6.49 -11.18
CA MET A 74 9.44 5.14 -11.65
C MET A 74 9.14 4.97 -13.15
N ASP A 75 9.89 4.12 -13.83
CA ASP A 75 9.49 3.58 -15.14
C ASP A 75 8.63 2.32 -14.93
N LEU A 76 7.33 2.55 -14.71
CA LEU A 76 6.36 1.49 -14.41
C LEU A 76 6.22 0.48 -15.55
N ALA A 77 6.21 0.97 -16.80
CA ALA A 77 6.11 0.11 -17.98
C ALA A 77 7.36 -0.75 -18.19
N GLY A 78 8.55 -0.13 -18.04
CA GLY A 78 9.82 -0.83 -18.13
C GLY A 78 9.96 -1.90 -17.05
N ALA A 79 9.63 -1.56 -15.80
CA ALA A 79 9.65 -2.52 -14.69
C ALA A 79 8.70 -3.69 -14.92
N ALA A 80 7.45 -3.44 -15.35
CA ALA A 80 6.43 -4.45 -15.56
C ALA A 80 6.79 -5.53 -16.60
N GLN A 81 7.72 -5.24 -17.52
CA GLN A 81 8.19 -6.21 -18.52
C GLN A 81 8.93 -7.39 -17.90
N HIS A 82 9.58 -7.19 -16.76
CA HIS A 82 10.40 -8.17 -16.07
C HIS A 82 9.67 -8.91 -14.93
N LEU A 83 8.48 -8.42 -14.54
CA LEU A 83 7.75 -8.86 -13.37
C LEU A 83 6.61 -9.82 -13.71
N ASP A 84 6.38 -10.77 -12.82
CA ASP A 84 5.18 -11.61 -12.83
C ASP A 84 3.96 -10.82 -12.36
N TRP A 85 4.11 -10.03 -11.28
CA TRP A 85 3.11 -9.06 -10.83
C TRP A 85 3.74 -7.97 -9.94
N ILE A 86 2.93 -6.97 -9.63
CA ILE A 86 3.26 -5.79 -8.83
C ILE A 86 2.28 -5.70 -7.66
N ASN A 87 2.79 -5.76 -6.44
CA ASN A 87 2.02 -5.52 -5.23
C ASN A 87 1.96 -4.01 -4.99
N VAL A 88 0.87 -3.35 -5.37
CA VAL A 88 0.73 -1.91 -5.16
C VAL A 88 0.34 -1.66 -3.72
N MET A 89 1.16 -0.92 -2.98
CA MET A 89 0.98 -0.59 -1.56
C MET A 89 -0.10 0.49 -1.39
N THR A 90 -1.36 0.15 -1.67
CA THR A 90 -2.54 1.03 -1.63
C THR A 90 -3.01 1.29 -0.19
N TYR A 91 -2.07 1.67 0.66
CA TYR A 91 -2.24 2.00 2.06
C TYR A 91 -1.20 3.04 2.49
N ASP A 92 -1.27 3.47 3.74
CA ASP A 92 -0.43 4.53 4.29
C ASP A 92 -0.55 5.86 3.54
N PHE A 93 -1.74 6.15 2.97
CA PHE A 93 -2.01 7.46 2.37
C PHE A 93 -2.02 8.56 3.42
N HIS A 94 -2.53 8.26 4.63
CA HIS A 94 -2.53 9.12 5.82
C HIS A 94 -2.16 8.32 7.05
N GLY A 95 -1.46 8.96 7.98
CA GLY A 95 -0.99 8.26 9.17
C GLY A 95 -0.42 9.17 10.27
N ARG A 96 0.24 8.54 11.21
CA ARG A 96 0.80 9.15 12.43
C ARG A 96 1.81 10.28 12.21
N TRP A 97 2.37 10.41 11.02
CA TRP A 97 3.26 11.54 10.65
C TRP A 97 2.49 12.86 10.52
N GLU A 98 1.19 12.82 10.28
CA GLU A 98 0.31 13.97 10.24
C GLU A 98 -0.19 14.32 11.65
N THR A 99 0.72 14.75 12.52
CA THR A 99 0.46 14.94 13.95
C THR A 99 -0.60 16.01 14.27
N ALA A 100 -0.84 16.94 13.35
CA ALA A 100 -1.89 17.98 13.45
C ALA A 100 -3.17 17.58 12.70
N GLY A 101 -3.20 16.45 12.02
CA GLY A 101 -4.30 16.02 11.16
C GLY A 101 -4.34 16.74 9.81
N PRO A 102 -5.48 16.75 9.11
CA PRO A 102 -6.77 16.24 9.59
C PRO A 102 -6.79 14.72 9.71
N THR A 103 -7.67 14.18 10.58
CA THR A 103 -7.99 12.76 10.58
C THR A 103 -8.49 12.35 9.19
N ASN A 104 -7.92 11.31 8.61
CA ASN A 104 -8.26 10.86 7.27
C ASN A 104 -8.09 9.34 7.15
N HIS A 105 -8.35 8.79 5.96
CA HIS A 105 -8.29 7.36 5.71
C HIS A 105 -6.89 6.92 5.30
N SER A 106 -6.37 5.87 5.95
CA SER A 106 -5.06 5.32 5.62
C SER A 106 -5.04 4.49 4.32
N SER A 107 -6.21 3.97 3.89
CA SER A 107 -6.29 3.05 2.75
C SER A 107 -7.60 3.22 1.95
N ALA A 108 -7.99 4.47 1.67
CA ALA A 108 -9.20 4.75 0.89
C ALA A 108 -9.13 4.14 -0.50
N LEU A 109 -10.23 3.47 -0.93
CA LEU A 109 -10.35 2.93 -2.28
C LEU A 109 -10.60 4.05 -3.30
N PHE A 110 -11.48 5.01 -2.95
CA PHE A 110 -11.79 6.19 -3.76
C PHE A 110 -11.59 7.47 -2.95
N GLN A 111 -11.54 8.61 -3.64
CA GLN A 111 -11.32 9.91 -3.02
C GLN A 111 -12.38 10.20 -1.95
N SER A 112 -11.94 10.45 -0.73
CA SER A 112 -12.82 10.89 0.35
C SER A 112 -13.07 12.41 0.30
N SER A 113 -14.12 12.86 0.99
CA SER A 113 -14.40 14.30 1.12
C SER A 113 -13.34 15.07 1.92
N CYS A 114 -12.49 14.35 2.66
CA CYS A 114 -11.35 14.94 3.40
C CYS A 114 -10.11 15.08 2.53
N GLU A 115 -10.10 14.40 1.37
CA GLU A 115 -8.94 14.32 0.52
C GLU A 115 -8.89 15.49 -0.47
N SER A 116 -7.71 16.07 -0.63
CA SER A 116 -7.49 17.10 -1.66
C SER A 116 -7.55 16.49 -3.06
N ALA A 117 -7.74 17.33 -4.07
CA ALA A 117 -7.69 16.88 -5.48
C ALA A 117 -6.32 16.30 -5.87
N ASN A 118 -5.26 16.70 -5.16
CA ASN A 118 -3.89 16.22 -5.38
C ASN A 118 -3.49 15.08 -4.44
N GLY A 119 -4.39 14.66 -3.53
CA GLY A 119 -4.12 13.54 -2.61
C GLY A 119 -4.14 12.19 -3.29
N ASP A 120 -3.93 11.14 -2.51
CA ASP A 120 -3.78 9.78 -3.01
C ASP A 120 -4.87 8.86 -2.48
N TRP A 121 -5.29 7.91 -3.32
CA TRP A 121 -6.21 6.81 -3.02
C TRP A 121 -5.98 5.66 -3.99
N ALA A 122 -6.48 4.48 -3.67
CA ALA A 122 -6.15 3.26 -4.39
C ALA A 122 -6.54 3.28 -5.88
N ASP A 123 -7.77 3.71 -6.23
CA ASP A 123 -8.21 3.76 -7.64
C ASP A 123 -7.36 4.73 -8.48
N LYS A 124 -6.92 5.85 -7.89
CA LYS A 124 -6.01 6.79 -8.57
C LYS A 124 -4.67 6.12 -8.88
N ALA A 125 -4.07 5.43 -7.91
CA ALA A 125 -2.81 4.72 -8.11
C ALA A 125 -2.95 3.64 -9.18
N ILE A 126 -3.93 2.74 -9.06
CA ILE A 126 -4.21 1.68 -10.05
C ILE A 126 -4.45 2.28 -11.45
N GLY A 127 -5.19 3.39 -11.53
CA GLY A 127 -5.39 4.13 -12.78
C GLY A 127 -4.09 4.62 -13.40
N ALA A 128 -3.18 5.17 -12.59
CA ALA A 128 -1.87 5.64 -13.05
C ALA A 128 -0.99 4.51 -13.59
N TYR A 129 -0.92 3.37 -12.89
CA TYR A 129 -0.20 2.18 -13.37
C TYR A 129 -0.74 1.70 -14.72
N ARG A 130 -2.06 1.63 -14.88
CA ARG A 130 -2.68 1.22 -16.13
C ARG A 130 -2.45 2.24 -17.27
N GLN A 131 -2.49 3.54 -16.98
CA GLN A 131 -2.17 4.59 -17.94
C GLN A 131 -0.71 4.55 -18.38
N ALA A 132 0.20 4.14 -17.50
CA ALA A 132 1.60 3.87 -17.82
C ALA A 132 1.81 2.60 -18.68
N GLY A 133 0.76 1.83 -18.96
CA GLY A 133 0.82 0.64 -19.80
C GLY A 133 0.95 -0.68 -19.05
N VAL A 134 0.80 -0.69 -17.73
CA VAL A 134 0.80 -1.93 -16.95
C VAL A 134 -0.56 -2.63 -17.08
N ASP A 135 -0.54 -3.92 -17.47
CA ASP A 135 -1.75 -4.73 -17.54
C ASP A 135 -2.37 -4.93 -16.15
N GLY A 136 -3.70 -4.81 -16.04
CA GLY A 136 -4.42 -5.04 -14.78
C GLY A 136 -4.17 -6.41 -14.18
N SER A 137 -3.98 -7.44 -15.01
CA SER A 137 -3.67 -8.82 -14.59
C SER A 137 -2.30 -8.97 -13.91
N LYS A 138 -1.46 -7.94 -13.96
CA LYS A 138 -0.19 -7.85 -13.22
C LYS A 138 -0.28 -7.01 -11.94
N LEU A 139 -1.41 -6.37 -11.64
CA LEU A 139 -1.57 -5.50 -10.47
C LEU A 139 -2.30 -6.24 -9.34
N VAL A 140 -1.73 -6.20 -8.15
CA VAL A 140 -2.33 -6.67 -6.89
C VAL A 140 -2.61 -5.46 -6.02
N LEU A 141 -3.86 -5.33 -5.55
CA LEU A 141 -4.26 -4.23 -4.67
C LEU A 141 -3.87 -4.56 -3.23
N GLY A 142 -3.01 -3.75 -2.62
CA GLY A 142 -2.57 -3.92 -1.25
C GLY A 142 -3.69 -3.61 -0.23
N MET A 143 -3.80 -4.42 0.82
CA MET A 143 -4.70 -4.20 1.95
C MET A 143 -3.93 -4.30 3.28
N PRO A 144 -3.97 -3.26 4.15
CA PRO A 144 -3.29 -3.32 5.44
C PRO A 144 -4.10 -4.10 6.47
N PHE A 145 -3.45 -4.97 7.25
CA PHE A 145 -4.04 -5.60 8.45
C PHE A 145 -3.70 -4.82 9.73
N TYR A 146 -3.52 -3.52 9.61
CA TYR A 146 -3.29 -2.56 10.69
C TYR A 146 -4.02 -1.25 10.39
N GLY A 147 -3.98 -0.31 11.31
CA GLY A 147 -4.58 1.00 11.11
C GLY A 147 -3.80 2.12 11.75
N HIS A 148 -4.10 3.34 11.32
CA HIS A 148 -3.55 4.57 11.84
C HIS A 148 -4.55 5.32 12.70
N GLY A 149 -4.05 5.93 13.78
CA GLY A 149 -4.87 6.63 14.77
C GLY A 149 -4.43 8.05 15.07
N TRP A 150 -5.43 8.89 15.39
CA TRP A 150 -5.25 10.26 15.84
C TRP A 150 -6.13 10.53 17.06
N ARG A 151 -5.61 11.34 17.98
CA ARG A 151 -6.45 12.01 18.96
C ARG A 151 -7.07 13.25 18.34
N THR A 152 -8.36 13.45 18.55
CA THR A 152 -9.08 14.59 17.98
C THR A 152 -10.15 15.10 18.94
N THR A 153 -10.83 16.17 18.57
CA THR A 153 -11.94 16.75 19.34
C THR A 153 -13.18 15.87 19.31
N ASN A 154 -13.99 15.91 20.36
CA ASN A 154 -15.24 15.14 20.47
C ASN A 154 -16.32 15.65 19.51
N VAL A 155 -16.14 15.40 18.22
CA VAL A 155 -17.11 15.70 17.16
C VAL A 155 -17.28 14.45 16.29
N THR A 156 -18.38 13.75 16.50
CA THR A 156 -18.75 12.56 15.70
C THR A 156 -18.91 12.94 14.21
N PRO A 157 -18.39 12.13 13.26
CA PRO A 157 -17.76 10.82 13.43
C PRO A 157 -16.22 10.86 13.57
N GLY A 158 -15.63 11.98 13.93
CA GLY A 158 -14.19 12.15 14.12
C GLY A 158 -13.37 12.31 12.83
N LEU A 159 -13.98 12.15 11.66
CA LEU A 159 -13.36 12.27 10.35
C LEU A 159 -13.21 13.73 9.90
N CYS A 160 -12.15 14.07 9.15
CA CYS A 160 -11.79 15.40 8.67
C CYS A 160 -11.60 16.41 9.82
N ARG A 161 -11.05 16.00 10.95
CA ARG A 161 -10.86 16.87 12.13
C ARG A 161 -9.39 17.15 12.38
N PRO A 162 -9.06 18.36 12.86
CA PRO A 162 -7.72 18.62 13.35
C PRO A 162 -7.34 17.60 14.44
N ALA A 163 -6.12 17.10 14.38
CA ALA A 163 -5.61 16.22 15.42
C ALA A 163 -5.02 17.04 16.58
N THR A 164 -5.18 16.52 17.78
CA THR A 164 -4.58 17.06 19.02
C THR A 164 -3.37 16.22 19.45
N GLY A 165 -3.01 15.21 18.67
CA GLY A 165 -1.87 14.35 18.89
C GLY A 165 -2.11 12.94 18.36
N ILE A 166 -1.15 12.08 18.60
CA ILE A 166 -1.17 10.66 18.15
C ILE A 166 -1.39 9.78 19.37
N PRO A 167 -2.33 8.79 19.33
CA PRO A 167 -2.59 7.88 20.44
C PRO A 167 -1.44 6.89 20.62
N ARG A 168 -1.40 6.25 21.78
CA ARG A 168 -0.53 5.11 21.99
C ARG A 168 -1.07 3.90 21.24
N GLY A 169 -0.22 3.23 20.47
CA GLY A 169 -0.47 1.90 19.95
C GLY A 169 0.22 0.82 20.78
N THR A 170 -0.02 -0.43 20.46
CA THR A 170 0.57 -1.59 21.16
C THR A 170 2.08 -1.68 20.90
N PHE A 171 2.49 -1.61 19.65
CA PHE A 171 3.89 -1.72 19.24
C PHE A 171 4.48 -0.38 18.87
N GLU A 172 3.70 0.47 18.22
CA GLU A 172 4.12 1.75 17.69
C GLU A 172 3.06 2.83 17.94
N LYS A 173 3.53 4.06 18.25
CA LYS A 173 2.62 5.19 18.48
C LYS A 173 1.80 5.48 17.21
N GLY A 174 0.47 5.46 17.36
CA GLY A 174 -0.47 5.72 16.26
C GLY A 174 -0.67 4.57 15.29
N VAL A 175 -0.15 3.37 15.60
CA VAL A 175 -0.36 2.15 14.79
C VAL A 175 -0.79 1.01 15.70
N ASP A 176 -1.82 0.29 15.30
CA ASP A 176 -2.24 -0.97 15.92
C ASP A 176 -2.70 -1.97 14.86
N ASP A 177 -2.51 -3.25 15.17
CA ASP A 177 -2.97 -4.35 14.35
C ASP A 177 -4.50 -4.43 14.31
N TYR A 178 -5.04 -5.02 13.25
CA TYR A 178 -6.48 -5.23 13.08
C TYR A 178 -7.14 -5.89 14.29
N GLU A 179 -6.54 -6.94 14.84
CA GLU A 179 -7.07 -7.67 16.00
C GLU A 179 -7.28 -6.74 17.21
N VAL A 180 -6.31 -5.89 17.49
CA VAL A 180 -6.38 -4.90 18.57
C VAL A 180 -7.45 -3.86 18.30
N LEU A 181 -7.52 -3.34 17.06
CA LEU A 181 -8.47 -2.30 16.66
C LEU A 181 -9.91 -2.82 16.65
N ALA A 182 -10.13 -4.03 16.14
CA ALA A 182 -11.44 -4.69 16.11
C ALA A 182 -12.00 -4.98 17.51
N ALA A 183 -11.14 -5.20 18.49
CA ALA A 183 -11.52 -5.45 19.89
C ALA A 183 -11.80 -4.16 20.69
N ARG A 184 -11.49 -2.96 20.15
CA ARG A 184 -11.72 -1.69 20.85
C ARG A 184 -13.21 -1.36 20.99
N SER A 185 -13.59 -0.86 22.16
CA SER A 185 -14.94 -0.33 22.39
C SER A 185 -15.06 1.07 21.80
N ALA A 186 -15.48 1.16 20.53
CA ALA A 186 -15.65 2.41 19.80
C ALA A 186 -16.82 2.29 18.82
N THR A 187 -17.39 3.44 18.41
CA THR A 187 -18.41 3.44 17.37
C THR A 187 -17.75 3.23 16.00
N SER A 188 -18.27 2.26 15.26
CA SER A 188 -17.80 1.91 13.91
C SER A 188 -18.59 2.68 12.85
N PHE A 189 -17.87 3.16 11.85
CA PHE A 189 -18.42 3.87 10.68
C PHE A 189 -17.85 3.26 9.40
N ARG A 190 -18.65 3.30 8.34
CA ARG A 190 -18.25 2.86 6.99
C ARG A 190 -18.80 3.82 5.95
N ASP A 191 -18.05 3.96 4.86
CA ASP A 191 -18.49 4.69 3.68
C ASP A 191 -18.18 3.84 2.44
N GLU A 192 -19.23 3.25 1.86
CA GLU A 192 -19.14 2.42 0.66
C GLU A 192 -18.65 3.23 -0.56
N ALA A 193 -19.00 4.52 -0.64
CA ALA A 193 -18.63 5.38 -1.75
C ALA A 193 -17.10 5.61 -1.80
N THR A 194 -16.42 5.54 -0.65
CA THR A 194 -14.97 5.67 -0.55
C THR A 194 -14.27 4.33 -0.27
N GLY A 195 -15.04 3.26 -0.01
CA GLY A 195 -14.52 1.94 0.34
C GLY A 195 -13.75 1.94 1.65
N THR A 196 -14.22 2.69 2.67
CA THR A 196 -13.47 2.92 3.91
C THR A 196 -14.22 2.49 5.15
N HIS A 197 -13.44 2.17 6.19
CA HIS A 197 -13.91 1.91 7.53
C HIS A 197 -13.07 2.70 8.56
N TRP A 198 -13.72 3.15 9.64
CA TRP A 198 -13.03 3.75 10.78
C TRP A 198 -13.82 3.60 12.06
N THR A 199 -13.16 3.79 13.19
CA THR A 199 -13.80 3.85 14.50
C THR A 199 -13.51 5.17 15.21
N PHE A 200 -14.45 5.60 16.06
CA PHE A 200 -14.32 6.79 16.89
C PHE A 200 -14.93 6.57 18.29
N ASP A 201 -14.15 6.84 19.34
CA ASP A 201 -14.58 6.70 20.74
C ASP A 201 -14.96 8.01 21.43
N GLY A 202 -15.03 9.12 20.69
CA GLY A 202 -15.26 10.47 21.20
C GLY A 202 -13.96 11.28 21.40
N SER A 203 -12.79 10.62 21.33
CA SER A 203 -11.49 11.25 21.51
C SER A 203 -10.42 10.76 20.56
N THR A 204 -10.57 9.52 20.08
CA THR A 204 -9.59 8.85 19.25
C THR A 204 -10.28 8.30 17.99
N PHE A 205 -9.74 8.67 16.86
CA PHE A 205 -10.10 8.18 15.53
C PHE A 205 -9.08 7.13 15.10
N TRP A 206 -9.54 6.00 14.55
CA TRP A 206 -8.71 4.97 13.94
C TRP A 206 -9.24 4.60 12.57
N SER A 207 -8.42 4.75 11.54
CA SER A 207 -8.70 4.28 10.17
C SER A 207 -8.02 2.93 9.95
N PHE A 208 -8.79 1.94 9.54
CA PHE A 208 -8.32 0.57 9.21
C PHE A 208 -9.37 -0.16 8.37
N ASP A 209 -8.96 -1.23 7.70
CA ASP A 209 -9.90 -2.08 6.97
C ASP A 209 -10.56 -3.10 7.88
N ASP A 210 -11.85 -3.30 7.71
CA ASP A 210 -12.61 -4.39 8.33
C ASP A 210 -13.05 -5.42 7.25
N PRO A 211 -13.65 -6.56 7.61
CA PRO A 211 -14.08 -7.54 6.62
C PRO A 211 -15.01 -7.02 5.53
N ILE A 212 -15.78 -5.96 5.80
CA ILE A 212 -16.70 -5.36 4.83
C ILE A 212 -15.93 -4.46 3.85
N SER A 213 -15.10 -3.55 4.34
CA SER A 213 -14.28 -2.71 3.45
C SER A 213 -13.26 -3.54 2.65
N ALA A 214 -12.72 -4.61 3.25
CA ALA A 214 -11.89 -5.57 2.55
C ALA A 214 -12.65 -6.29 1.42
N ALA A 215 -13.92 -6.66 1.63
CA ALA A 215 -14.75 -7.24 0.58
C ALA A 215 -14.99 -6.27 -0.57
N TRP A 216 -15.27 -4.98 -0.30
CA TRP A 216 -15.38 -3.95 -1.35
C TRP A 216 -14.11 -3.80 -2.18
N LYS A 217 -12.94 -3.89 -1.55
CA LYS A 217 -11.64 -3.86 -2.24
C LYS A 217 -11.43 -5.10 -3.12
N ALA A 218 -11.81 -6.28 -2.63
CA ALA A 218 -11.77 -7.51 -3.43
C ALA A 218 -12.73 -7.45 -4.64
N ASP A 219 -13.95 -6.94 -4.45
CA ASP A 219 -14.90 -6.72 -5.54
C ASP A 219 -14.39 -5.70 -6.56
N TYR A 220 -13.77 -4.61 -6.10
CA TYR A 220 -13.09 -3.66 -6.97
C TYR A 220 -12.01 -4.32 -7.80
N ALA A 221 -11.12 -5.11 -7.18
CA ALA A 221 -10.05 -5.80 -7.89
C ALA A 221 -10.62 -6.72 -8.99
N ASN A 222 -11.67 -7.48 -8.69
CA ASN A 222 -12.37 -8.32 -9.66
C ASN A 222 -12.98 -7.49 -10.80
N CYS A 223 -13.72 -6.42 -10.48
CA CYS A 223 -14.35 -5.55 -11.48
C CYS A 223 -13.34 -4.84 -12.39
N ARG A 224 -12.16 -4.51 -11.87
CA ARG A 224 -11.08 -3.88 -12.63
C ARG A 224 -10.20 -4.86 -13.38
N GLY A 225 -10.40 -6.17 -13.24
CA GLY A 225 -9.57 -7.22 -13.84
C GLY A 225 -8.14 -7.20 -13.30
N LEU A 226 -7.99 -6.89 -12.01
CA LEU A 226 -6.70 -6.98 -11.34
C LEU A 226 -6.35 -8.45 -11.06
N ARG A 227 -5.07 -8.72 -10.78
CA ARG A 227 -4.60 -10.05 -10.40
C ARG A 227 -5.23 -10.53 -9.08
N GLY A 228 -5.49 -9.61 -8.17
CA GLY A 228 -6.07 -9.91 -6.87
C GLY A 228 -5.87 -8.79 -5.84
N VAL A 229 -5.96 -9.14 -4.58
CA VAL A 229 -5.69 -8.29 -3.42
C VAL A 229 -4.64 -8.93 -2.55
#